data_4942703df75dde14bc0eb59cb748b58e
#
_entry.id   4942703df75dde14bc0eb59cb748b58e
#
_cell.length_a   1.000
_cell.length_b   1.000
_cell.length_c   1.000
_cell.angle_alpha   90.00
_cell.angle_beta   90.00
_cell.angle_gamma   90.00
#
_symmetry.space_group_name_H-M   'P 1'
#
loop_
_entity.id
_entity.type
_entity.pdbx_description
1 polymer ?
#
loop_
_entity_poly.entity_id
_entity_poly.type
_entity_poly.pdbx_seq_one_letter_code
_entity_poly.pdbx_strand_id
1 'polypeptide(L)'
;TGRKTESEKELNYVLRAIDSWCEIAKKILREPESLSTSIPVLKLQNHYEPFPLVGVISGWCFPFAHLMKEIIPALLAGSAVIAKPSSITPRFVRTLNHTIHRTRGLREVLSIVEGTDDILEPLCSNSDFVCYNGTATEARQVSDIAHQLFKPSSIQHGLKNTVIVTETADLENASSAILLGGFWNAGQSSSSIERVYVHRNVYHFLFYRIQFKSDFTK
;
A
#
# COMPACT_ATOMS: atom_id res chain seq x y z
N THR A 1 9.23 5.23 -11.89
CA THR A 1 7.99 5.99 -12.16
C THR A 1 8.22 7.19 -13.10
N GLY A 2 9.45 7.67 -13.26
CA GLY A 2 9.81 8.81 -14.11
C GLY A 2 9.53 10.19 -13.49
N ARG A 3 9.08 10.25 -12.24
CA ARG A 3 8.71 11.50 -11.53
C ARG A 3 9.62 11.71 -10.33
N LYS A 4 10.59 12.64 -10.46
CA LYS A 4 11.59 12.92 -9.40
C LYS A 4 10.95 13.46 -8.13
N THR A 5 10.09 14.47 -8.24
CA THR A 5 9.44 15.11 -7.10
C THR A 5 8.58 14.14 -6.30
N GLU A 6 7.82 13.28 -6.99
CA GLU A 6 6.99 12.26 -6.35
C GLU A 6 7.84 11.19 -5.67
N SER A 7 8.98 10.82 -6.25
CA SER A 7 9.92 9.86 -5.62
C SER A 7 10.54 10.42 -4.34
N GLU A 8 10.86 11.71 -4.29
CA GLU A 8 11.34 12.38 -3.07
C GLU A 8 10.24 12.44 -2.00
N LYS A 9 9.00 12.74 -2.40
CA LYS A 9 7.83 12.70 -1.49
C LYS A 9 7.57 11.30 -0.97
N GLU A 10 7.73 10.27 -1.80
CA GLU A 10 7.57 8.86 -1.43
C GLU A 10 8.55 8.47 -0.32
N LEU A 11 9.83 8.81 -0.44
CA LEU A 11 10.82 8.56 0.60
C LEU A 11 10.44 9.24 1.92
N ASN A 12 10.10 10.53 1.87
CA ASN A 12 9.70 11.29 3.05
C ASN A 12 8.41 10.73 3.70
N TYR A 13 7.48 10.21 2.88
CA TYR A 13 6.31 9.52 3.39
C TYR A 13 6.69 8.26 4.17
N VAL A 14 7.56 7.42 3.62
CA VAL A 14 8.01 6.17 4.29
C VAL A 14 8.70 6.47 5.61
N LEU A 15 9.58 7.47 5.66
CA LEU A 15 10.26 7.84 6.90
C LEU A 15 9.28 8.24 8.00
N ARG A 16 8.29 9.09 7.67
CA ARG A 16 7.23 9.46 8.62
C ARG A 16 6.33 8.29 9.00
N ALA A 17 6.07 7.39 8.05
CA ALA A 17 5.27 6.20 8.30
C ALA A 17 5.95 5.24 9.29
N ILE A 18 7.27 5.10 9.24
CA ILE A 18 8.03 4.31 10.21
C ILE A 18 7.79 4.82 11.63
N ASP A 19 7.95 6.13 11.86
CA ASP A 19 7.74 6.73 13.18
C ASP A 19 6.29 6.50 13.67
N SER A 20 5.32 6.74 12.78
CA SER A 20 3.90 6.54 13.11
C SER A 20 3.58 5.08 13.43
N TRP A 21 4.11 4.12 12.65
CA TRP A 21 3.88 2.70 12.90
C TRP A 21 4.54 2.23 14.19
N CYS A 22 5.74 2.72 14.51
CA CYS A 22 6.40 2.43 15.79
C CYS A 22 5.55 2.89 16.98
N GLU A 23 4.93 4.07 16.91
CA GLU A 23 4.06 4.56 17.99
C GLU A 23 2.74 3.79 18.08
N ILE A 24 2.15 3.43 16.93
CA ILE A 24 0.93 2.62 16.86
C ILE A 24 1.17 1.22 17.40
N ALA A 25 2.28 0.58 17.02
CA ALA A 25 2.62 -0.77 17.45
C ALA A 25 2.72 -0.89 18.98
N LYS A 26 3.36 0.08 19.64
CA LYS A 26 3.44 0.14 21.10
C LYS A 26 2.06 0.13 21.79
N LYS A 27 1.04 0.68 21.13
CA LYS A 27 -0.33 0.75 21.68
C LYS A 27 -1.16 -0.48 21.36
N ILE A 28 -1.06 -0.98 20.11
CA ILE A 28 -1.91 -2.08 19.62
C ILE A 28 -1.39 -3.44 20.08
N LEU A 29 -0.06 -3.62 20.07
CA LEU A 29 0.56 -4.90 20.44
C LEU A 29 0.77 -5.07 21.95
N ARG A 30 0.36 -4.09 22.75
CA ARG A 30 0.34 -4.22 24.19
C ARG A 30 -0.66 -5.32 24.56
N GLU A 31 -0.22 -6.25 25.41
CA GLU A 31 -1.12 -7.28 25.93
C GLU A 31 -2.32 -6.63 26.62
N PRO A 32 -3.55 -6.95 26.21
CA PRO A 32 -4.73 -6.42 26.85
C PRO A 32 -4.84 -6.98 28.27
N GLU A 33 -5.33 -6.13 29.17
CA GLU A 33 -5.64 -6.57 30.54
C GLU A 33 -6.66 -7.71 30.53
N SER A 34 -6.52 -8.64 31.45
CA SER A 34 -7.49 -9.74 31.57
C SER A 34 -8.88 -9.18 31.92
N LEU A 35 -9.86 -9.55 31.12
CA LEU A 35 -11.26 -9.17 31.32
C LEU A 35 -11.96 -10.13 32.27
N SER A 36 -12.67 -9.59 33.26
CA SER A 36 -13.57 -10.38 34.08
C SER A 36 -14.79 -10.79 33.26
N THR A 37 -15.19 -12.05 33.40
CA THR A 37 -16.42 -12.56 32.75
C THR A 37 -17.60 -12.54 33.71
N SER A 38 -18.80 -12.88 33.22
CA SER A 38 -20.00 -13.08 34.07
C SER A 38 -19.85 -14.25 35.05
N ILE A 39 -18.86 -15.12 34.84
CA ILE A 39 -18.52 -16.24 35.73
C ILE A 39 -17.34 -15.81 36.61
N PRO A 40 -17.49 -15.65 37.94
CA PRO A 40 -16.50 -15.01 38.81
C PRO A 40 -15.11 -15.66 38.82
N VAL A 41 -15.01 -16.96 38.51
CA VAL A 41 -13.75 -17.69 38.45
C VAL A 41 -13.09 -17.73 37.09
N LEU A 42 -13.72 -17.15 36.08
CA LEU A 42 -13.26 -17.19 34.68
C LEU A 42 -12.73 -15.82 34.25
N LYS A 43 -11.51 -15.78 33.77
CA LYS A 43 -10.90 -14.59 33.16
C LYS A 43 -10.65 -14.84 31.70
N LEU A 44 -10.91 -13.83 30.86
CA LEU A 44 -10.60 -13.84 29.44
C LEU A 44 -9.34 -13.03 29.20
N GLN A 45 -8.39 -13.56 28.46
CA GLN A 45 -7.20 -12.85 28.03
C GLN A 45 -6.96 -13.13 26.56
N ASN A 46 -6.68 -12.08 25.79
CA ASN A 46 -6.27 -12.19 24.39
C ASN A 46 -4.75 -12.18 24.33
N HIS A 47 -4.17 -13.05 23.51
CA HIS A 47 -2.76 -13.03 23.16
C HIS A 47 -2.64 -12.79 21.66
N TYR A 48 -1.64 -12.00 21.28
CA TYR A 48 -1.30 -11.76 19.87
C TYR A 48 -0.06 -12.57 19.52
N GLU A 49 -0.18 -13.43 18.53
CA GLU A 49 0.95 -14.18 17.99
C GLU A 49 1.20 -13.70 16.54
N PRO A 50 2.46 -13.34 16.19
CA PRO A 50 2.79 -12.98 14.83
C PRO A 50 2.75 -14.21 13.91
N PHE A 51 2.42 -14.00 12.65
CA PHE A 51 2.70 -15.01 11.63
C PHE A 51 4.21 -15.18 11.51
N PRO A 52 4.76 -16.41 11.52
CA PRO A 52 6.20 -16.61 11.46
C PRO A 52 6.85 -15.96 10.24
N LEU A 53 6.26 -16.12 9.05
CA LEU A 53 6.75 -15.53 7.78
C LEU A 53 5.63 -14.85 7.00
N VAL A 54 5.81 -13.58 6.71
CA VAL A 54 4.91 -12.79 5.87
C VAL A 54 5.53 -12.61 4.48
N GLY A 55 4.81 -13.03 3.45
CA GLY A 55 5.13 -12.78 2.05
C GLY A 55 4.52 -11.46 1.59
N VAL A 56 5.32 -10.54 1.06
CA VAL A 56 4.88 -9.25 0.57
C VAL A 56 5.12 -9.13 -0.93
N ILE A 57 4.09 -8.89 -1.71
CA ILE A 57 4.16 -8.66 -3.16
C ILE A 57 3.66 -7.25 -3.44
N SER A 58 4.51 -6.41 -4.03
CA SER A 58 4.25 -4.98 -4.11
C SER A 58 4.20 -4.46 -5.55
N GLY A 59 3.30 -3.50 -5.80
CA GLY A 59 3.11 -2.85 -7.08
C GLY A 59 4.17 -1.80 -7.42
N TRP A 60 4.04 -1.19 -8.60
CA TRP A 60 5.04 -0.35 -9.26
C TRP A 60 4.83 1.16 -9.15
N CYS A 61 3.62 1.64 -8.85
CA CYS A 61 3.29 3.08 -8.98
C CYS A 61 3.93 3.96 -7.90
N PHE A 62 4.07 3.42 -6.68
CA PHE A 62 4.87 3.95 -5.58
C PHE A 62 5.65 2.79 -4.98
N PRO A 63 6.71 2.33 -5.68
CA PRO A 63 7.29 1.01 -5.42
C PRO A 63 7.89 0.87 -4.02
N PHE A 64 8.53 1.92 -3.52
CA PHE A 64 9.13 1.90 -2.19
C PHE A 64 8.08 2.02 -1.08
N ALA A 65 7.13 2.94 -1.23
CA ALA A 65 6.08 3.13 -0.23
C ALA A 65 5.14 1.92 -0.15
N HIS A 66 4.74 1.36 -1.29
CA HIS A 66 3.90 0.16 -1.32
C HIS A 66 4.58 -1.06 -0.70
N LEU A 67 5.88 -1.19 -0.88
CA LEU A 67 6.65 -2.25 -0.27
C LEU A 67 6.74 -2.06 1.25
N MET A 68 7.16 -0.86 1.69
CA MET A 68 7.41 -0.56 3.10
C MET A 68 6.15 -0.53 3.96
N LYS A 69 5.01 -0.13 3.42
CA LYS A 69 3.74 -0.12 4.17
C LYS A 69 3.28 -1.49 4.65
N GLU A 70 3.72 -2.57 3.98
CA GLU A 70 3.42 -3.94 4.38
C GLU A 70 4.58 -4.54 5.22
N ILE A 71 5.84 -4.24 4.85
CA ILE A 71 7.02 -4.75 5.57
C ILE A 71 7.08 -4.21 7.00
N ILE A 72 6.90 -2.90 7.18
CA ILE A 72 7.08 -2.27 8.51
C ILE A 72 6.11 -2.83 9.54
N PRO A 73 4.79 -2.89 9.30
CA PRO A 73 3.86 -3.47 10.27
C PRO A 73 4.12 -4.94 10.56
N ALA A 74 4.50 -5.74 9.55
CA ALA A 74 4.81 -7.15 9.73
C ALA A 74 6.03 -7.35 10.64
N LEU A 75 7.12 -6.61 10.40
CA LEU A 75 8.30 -6.64 11.27
C LEU A 75 8.00 -6.17 12.70
N LEU A 76 7.20 -5.11 12.85
CA LEU A 76 6.80 -4.60 14.16
C LEU A 76 5.91 -5.58 14.93
N ALA A 77 5.09 -6.37 14.22
CA ALA A 77 4.32 -7.45 14.82
C ALA A 77 5.18 -8.65 15.27
N GLY A 78 6.44 -8.73 14.84
CA GLY A 78 7.36 -9.81 15.17
C GLY A 78 7.52 -10.87 14.08
N SER A 79 6.99 -10.65 12.89
CA SER A 79 7.11 -11.56 11.75
C SER A 79 8.45 -11.38 11.03
N ALA A 80 9.01 -12.46 10.49
CA ALA A 80 9.98 -12.35 9.41
C ALA A 80 9.26 -12.01 8.09
N VAL A 81 9.97 -11.36 7.15
CA VAL A 81 9.37 -10.92 5.89
C VAL A 81 10.22 -11.34 4.70
N ILE A 82 9.58 -11.93 3.71
CA ILE A 82 10.12 -12.07 2.35
C ILE A 82 9.30 -11.19 1.40
N ALA A 83 9.96 -10.30 0.67
CA ALA A 83 9.25 -9.31 -0.13
C ALA A 83 9.70 -9.31 -1.60
N LYS A 84 8.72 -9.29 -2.51
CA LYS A 84 8.89 -9.18 -3.96
C LYS A 84 8.40 -7.81 -4.43
N PRO A 85 9.29 -6.87 -4.72
CA PRO A 85 8.93 -5.63 -5.41
C PRO A 85 8.52 -5.89 -6.86
N SER A 86 7.83 -4.94 -7.46
CA SER A 86 7.45 -5.03 -8.87
C SER A 86 8.68 -5.09 -9.79
N SER A 87 8.63 -5.99 -10.76
CA SER A 87 9.63 -6.09 -11.84
C SER A 87 9.65 -4.88 -12.80
N ILE A 88 8.61 -4.04 -12.78
CA ILE A 88 8.51 -2.82 -13.60
C ILE A 88 9.43 -1.71 -13.08
N THR A 89 9.63 -1.62 -11.75
CA THR A 89 10.40 -0.54 -11.11
C THR A 89 11.44 -1.08 -10.12
N PRO A 90 12.38 -1.94 -10.53
CA PRO A 90 13.28 -2.67 -9.61
C PRO A 90 14.51 -1.87 -9.17
N ARG A 91 14.82 -0.72 -9.77
CA ARG A 91 16.13 -0.03 -9.58
C ARG A 91 16.49 0.31 -8.14
N PHE A 92 15.52 0.56 -7.28
CA PHE A 92 15.77 0.92 -5.87
C PHE A 92 16.16 -0.31 -5.03
N VAL A 93 15.85 -1.53 -5.47
CA VAL A 93 16.02 -2.78 -4.72
C VAL A 93 17.47 -3.02 -4.35
N ARG A 94 18.40 -2.77 -5.27
CA ARG A 94 19.84 -2.95 -5.02
C ARG A 94 20.33 -2.11 -3.82
N THR A 95 19.91 -0.85 -3.77
CA THR A 95 20.29 0.05 -2.67
C THR A 95 19.63 -0.39 -1.36
N LEU A 96 18.37 -0.79 -1.41
CA LEU A 96 17.63 -1.30 -0.26
C LEU A 96 18.28 -2.57 0.29
N ASN A 97 18.57 -3.55 -0.55
CA ASN A 97 19.25 -4.79 -0.16
C ASN A 97 20.61 -4.52 0.48
N HIS A 98 21.41 -3.60 -0.11
CA HIS A 98 22.69 -3.21 0.49
C HIS A 98 22.50 -2.65 1.92
N THR A 99 21.48 -1.83 2.15
CA THR A 99 21.16 -1.27 3.46
C THR A 99 20.72 -2.35 4.44
N ILE A 100 19.82 -3.25 4.01
CA ILE A 100 19.33 -4.37 4.83
C ILE A 100 20.50 -5.24 5.31
N HIS A 101 21.38 -5.66 4.39
CA HIS A 101 22.52 -6.53 4.70
C HIS A 101 23.52 -5.89 5.68
N ARG A 102 23.64 -4.56 5.69
CA ARG A 102 24.52 -3.83 6.62
C ARG A 102 23.88 -3.54 7.97
N THR A 103 22.57 -3.71 8.10
CA THR A 103 21.84 -3.42 9.33
C THR A 103 21.67 -4.72 10.13
N ARG A 104 22.43 -4.81 11.25
CA ARG A 104 22.32 -5.96 12.17
C ARG A 104 20.89 -6.08 12.68
N GLY A 105 20.40 -7.33 12.75
CA GLY A 105 19.02 -7.64 13.14
C GLY A 105 18.05 -7.62 11.95
N LEU A 106 18.17 -6.65 11.05
CA LEU A 106 17.25 -6.55 9.91
C LEU A 106 17.53 -7.63 8.84
N ARG A 107 18.78 -7.92 8.56
CA ARG A 107 19.18 -8.95 7.57
C ARG A 107 18.75 -10.36 7.95
N GLU A 108 18.49 -10.63 9.23
CA GLU A 108 18.06 -11.92 9.73
C GLU A 108 16.55 -12.14 9.58
N VAL A 109 15.78 -11.06 9.44
CA VAL A 109 14.30 -11.10 9.42
C VAL A 109 13.66 -10.50 8.17
N LEU A 110 14.45 -9.87 7.29
CA LEU A 110 13.95 -9.26 6.06
C LEU A 110 14.79 -9.67 4.85
N SER A 111 14.13 -10.27 3.87
CA SER A 111 14.70 -10.60 2.56
C SER A 111 13.90 -9.96 1.43
N ILE A 112 14.59 -9.32 0.48
CA ILE A 112 13.97 -8.80 -0.74
C ILE A 112 14.43 -9.66 -1.90
N VAL A 113 13.48 -10.26 -2.60
CA VAL A 113 13.72 -11.12 -3.77
C VAL A 113 13.23 -10.43 -5.04
N GLU A 114 14.04 -10.48 -6.08
CA GLU A 114 13.67 -10.00 -7.42
C GLU A 114 13.24 -11.18 -8.28
N GLY A 115 12.22 -10.99 -9.10
CA GLY A 115 11.72 -12.03 -10.00
C GLY A 115 10.46 -11.56 -10.71
N THR A 116 10.02 -12.38 -11.65
CA THR A 116 8.78 -12.20 -12.41
C THR A 116 7.64 -12.99 -11.76
N ASP A 117 6.61 -13.34 -12.50
CA ASP A 117 5.44 -14.03 -11.96
C ASP A 117 5.75 -15.50 -11.55
N ASP A 118 6.85 -16.05 -12.01
CA ASP A 118 7.34 -17.38 -11.68
C ASP A 118 7.64 -17.60 -10.19
N ILE A 119 7.93 -16.50 -9.46
CA ILE A 119 8.18 -16.59 -8.01
C ILE A 119 6.94 -16.34 -7.14
N LEU A 120 5.77 -16.05 -7.72
CA LEU A 120 4.55 -15.80 -6.94
C LEU A 120 4.11 -17.04 -6.16
N GLU A 121 4.02 -18.19 -6.82
CA GLU A 121 3.62 -19.43 -6.16
C GLU A 121 4.63 -19.90 -5.11
N PRO A 122 5.94 -19.97 -5.36
CA PRO A 122 6.94 -20.27 -4.33
C PRO A 122 6.90 -19.31 -3.15
N LEU A 123 6.68 -18.00 -3.37
CA LEU A 123 6.58 -17.02 -2.30
C LEU A 123 5.33 -17.25 -1.45
N CYS A 124 4.18 -17.44 -2.07
CA CYS A 124 2.92 -17.70 -1.36
C CYS A 124 2.96 -19.02 -0.59
N SER A 125 3.50 -20.10 -1.18
CA SER A 125 3.54 -21.43 -0.57
C SER A 125 4.44 -21.46 0.68
N ASN A 126 5.54 -20.72 0.68
CA ASN A 126 6.47 -20.66 1.80
C ASN A 126 6.09 -19.61 2.87
N SER A 127 5.08 -18.76 2.61
CA SER A 127 4.63 -17.75 3.58
C SER A 127 3.46 -18.26 4.42
N ASP A 128 3.32 -17.74 5.65
CA ASP A 128 2.18 -18.02 6.52
C ASP A 128 1.05 -17.00 6.36
N PHE A 129 1.39 -15.81 5.86
CA PHE A 129 0.46 -14.75 5.49
C PHE A 129 0.94 -14.06 4.22
N VAL A 130 0.04 -13.71 3.29
CA VAL A 130 0.39 -13.06 2.03
C VAL A 130 -0.22 -11.66 1.95
N CYS A 131 0.64 -10.65 1.81
CA CYS A 131 0.24 -9.28 1.47
C CYS A 131 0.48 -9.03 -0.03
N TYR A 132 -0.54 -8.58 -0.72
CA TYR A 132 -0.44 -8.16 -2.11
C TYR A 132 -0.93 -6.72 -2.29
N ASN A 133 -0.18 -5.93 -3.04
CA ASN A 133 -0.61 -4.62 -3.51
C ASN A 133 -0.14 -4.42 -4.95
N GLY A 134 -1.06 -4.19 -5.90
CA GLY A 134 -0.68 -4.03 -7.30
C GLY A 134 -1.86 -3.99 -8.26
N THR A 135 -1.72 -4.64 -9.41
CA THR A 135 -2.73 -4.69 -10.47
C THR A 135 -3.84 -5.69 -10.17
N ALA A 136 -5.03 -5.48 -10.73
CA ALA A 136 -6.16 -6.41 -10.56
C ALA A 136 -5.89 -7.80 -11.16
N THR A 137 -5.10 -7.88 -12.23
CA THR A 137 -4.76 -9.15 -12.89
C THR A 137 -3.86 -10.00 -11.99
N GLU A 138 -2.76 -9.42 -11.50
CA GLU A 138 -1.84 -10.12 -10.60
C GLU A 138 -2.50 -10.40 -9.23
N ALA A 139 -3.41 -9.51 -8.77
CA ALA A 139 -4.21 -9.72 -7.56
C ALA A 139 -5.02 -11.01 -7.62
N ARG A 140 -5.64 -11.30 -8.77
CA ARG A 140 -6.39 -12.54 -8.97
C ARG A 140 -5.48 -13.75 -8.88
N GLN A 141 -4.34 -13.74 -9.56
CA GLN A 141 -3.36 -14.83 -9.51
C GLN A 141 -2.92 -15.11 -8.07
N VAL A 142 -2.51 -14.07 -7.34
CA VAL A 142 -2.07 -14.22 -5.94
C VAL A 142 -3.21 -14.70 -5.04
N SER A 143 -4.43 -14.18 -5.25
CA SER A 143 -5.61 -14.59 -4.51
C SER A 143 -5.94 -16.08 -4.76
N ASP A 144 -5.89 -16.53 -6.01
CA ASP A 144 -6.17 -17.91 -6.38
C ASP A 144 -5.13 -18.85 -5.77
N ILE A 145 -3.84 -18.52 -5.83
CA ILE A 145 -2.76 -19.28 -5.20
C ILE A 145 -2.95 -19.35 -3.68
N ALA A 146 -3.16 -18.22 -3.03
CA ALA A 146 -3.35 -18.16 -1.58
C ALA A 146 -4.58 -18.98 -1.14
N HIS A 147 -5.69 -18.88 -1.90
CA HIS A 147 -6.91 -19.64 -1.64
C HIS A 147 -6.69 -21.16 -1.77
N GLN A 148 -6.04 -21.62 -2.85
CA GLN A 148 -5.72 -23.04 -3.05
C GLN A 148 -4.85 -23.62 -1.94
N LEU A 149 -3.98 -22.80 -1.36
CA LEU A 149 -3.07 -23.17 -0.27
C LEU A 149 -3.67 -22.93 1.13
N PHE A 150 -4.91 -22.46 1.22
CA PHE A 150 -5.56 -22.04 2.47
C PHE A 150 -4.73 -21.02 3.28
N LYS A 151 -3.96 -20.16 2.59
CA LYS A 151 -3.17 -19.12 3.23
C LYS A 151 -4.00 -17.86 3.46
N PRO A 152 -4.00 -17.30 4.68
CA PRO A 152 -4.61 -16.01 4.92
C PRO A 152 -3.90 -14.92 4.11
N SER A 153 -4.66 -13.99 3.55
CA SER A 153 -4.10 -12.97 2.66
C SER A 153 -4.79 -11.63 2.77
N SER A 154 -4.04 -10.56 2.53
CA SER A 154 -4.51 -9.19 2.37
C SER A 154 -4.25 -8.74 0.94
N ILE A 155 -5.29 -8.63 0.13
CA ILE A 155 -5.19 -8.33 -1.29
C ILE A 155 -5.71 -6.91 -1.56
N GLN A 156 -4.82 -6.01 -1.99
CA GLN A 156 -5.14 -4.65 -2.38
C GLN A 156 -4.80 -4.43 -3.85
N HIS A 157 -5.78 -4.02 -4.64
CA HIS A 157 -5.54 -3.70 -6.04
C HIS A 157 -6.08 -2.32 -6.40
N GLY A 158 -5.49 -1.71 -7.42
CA GLY A 158 -5.91 -0.39 -7.92
C GLY A 158 -7.27 -0.48 -8.60
N LEU A 159 -8.19 0.41 -8.19
CA LEU A 159 -9.55 0.46 -8.72
C LEU A 159 -9.77 1.66 -9.65
N LYS A 160 -8.87 2.64 -9.60
CA LYS A 160 -9.06 3.97 -10.20
C LYS A 160 -10.36 4.62 -9.73
N ASN A 161 -10.29 5.86 -9.31
CA ASN A 161 -11.40 6.51 -8.65
C ASN A 161 -12.32 7.24 -9.62
N THR A 162 -13.56 7.40 -9.20
CA THR A 162 -14.58 8.21 -9.87
C THR A 162 -14.93 9.40 -8.99
N VAL A 163 -15.15 10.55 -9.61
CA VAL A 163 -15.64 11.77 -8.96
C VAL A 163 -17.05 12.09 -9.46
N ILE A 164 -17.91 12.53 -8.57
CA ILE A 164 -19.25 13.04 -8.88
C ILE A 164 -19.29 14.50 -8.44
N VAL A 165 -19.59 15.38 -9.40
CA VAL A 165 -19.74 16.83 -9.17
C VAL A 165 -21.21 17.18 -9.24
N THR A 166 -21.80 17.56 -8.13
CA THR A 166 -23.20 17.96 -8.01
C THR A 166 -23.42 19.41 -8.49
N GLU A 167 -24.67 19.80 -8.67
CA GLU A 167 -25.03 21.16 -9.11
C GLU A 167 -24.55 22.24 -8.12
N THR A 168 -24.55 21.93 -6.82
CA THR A 168 -24.18 22.87 -5.74
C THR A 168 -22.70 22.78 -5.33
N ALA A 169 -21.89 22.02 -6.09
CA ALA A 169 -20.48 21.86 -5.77
C ALA A 169 -19.71 23.18 -5.95
N ASP A 170 -18.71 23.40 -5.08
CA ASP A 170 -17.70 24.43 -5.30
C ASP A 170 -16.80 24.01 -6.49
N LEU A 171 -17.01 24.65 -7.64
CA LEU A 171 -16.32 24.31 -8.87
C LEU A 171 -14.83 24.67 -8.85
N GLU A 172 -14.41 25.63 -8.01
CA GLU A 172 -13.00 26.01 -7.85
C GLU A 172 -12.23 24.88 -7.15
N ASN A 173 -12.76 24.42 -6.02
CA ASN A 173 -12.19 23.29 -5.28
C ASN A 173 -12.32 21.98 -6.06
N ALA A 174 -13.47 21.73 -6.71
CA ALA A 174 -13.69 20.54 -7.50
C ALA A 174 -12.69 20.42 -8.66
N SER A 175 -12.47 21.51 -9.42
CA SER A 175 -11.50 21.51 -10.53
C SER A 175 -10.07 21.25 -10.06
N SER A 176 -9.67 21.86 -8.95
CA SER A 176 -8.35 21.65 -8.36
C SER A 176 -8.15 20.22 -7.88
N ALA A 177 -9.14 19.66 -7.19
CA ALA A 177 -9.12 18.27 -6.69
C ALA A 177 -9.08 17.26 -7.85
N ILE A 178 -9.84 17.50 -8.93
CA ILE A 178 -9.85 16.64 -10.12
C ILE A 178 -8.49 16.66 -10.81
N LEU A 179 -7.89 17.83 -11.02
CA LEU A 179 -6.57 17.95 -11.62
C LEU A 179 -5.50 17.25 -10.76
N LEU A 180 -5.48 17.52 -9.47
CA LEU A 180 -4.54 16.87 -8.57
C LEU A 180 -4.72 15.34 -8.56
N GLY A 181 -5.96 14.88 -8.36
CA GLY A 181 -6.25 13.45 -8.24
C GLY A 181 -6.11 12.69 -9.56
N GLY A 182 -6.34 13.36 -10.71
CA GLY A 182 -6.20 12.74 -12.04
C GLY A 182 -4.77 12.69 -12.55
N PHE A 183 -3.95 13.72 -12.26
CA PHE A 183 -2.62 13.88 -12.84
C PHE A 183 -1.46 13.70 -11.87
N TRP A 184 -1.72 13.55 -10.57
CA TRP A 184 -0.68 13.27 -9.60
C TRP A 184 0.09 11.99 -9.98
N ASN A 185 1.40 12.04 -9.88
CA ASN A 185 2.31 10.98 -10.34
C ASN A 185 2.05 10.57 -11.81
N ALA A 186 1.69 11.54 -12.67
CA ALA A 186 1.30 11.32 -14.07
C ALA A 186 0.08 10.38 -14.23
N GLY A 187 -0.86 10.39 -13.29
CA GLY A 187 -2.02 9.50 -13.30
C GLY A 187 -1.72 8.03 -12.97
N GLN A 188 -0.50 7.74 -12.52
CA GLN A 188 -0.06 6.36 -12.27
C GLN A 188 -0.51 5.79 -10.91
N SER A 189 -1.12 6.61 -10.05
CA SER A 189 -1.64 6.11 -8.77
C SER A 189 -2.78 5.12 -8.97
N SER A 190 -2.84 4.10 -8.13
CA SER A 190 -3.96 3.16 -8.08
C SER A 190 -5.29 3.82 -7.75
N SER A 191 -5.26 4.98 -7.11
CA SER A 191 -6.43 5.80 -6.74
C SER A 191 -6.63 7.01 -7.64
N SER A 192 -5.89 7.15 -8.76
CA SER A 192 -6.07 8.26 -9.68
C SER A 192 -7.51 8.36 -10.19
N ILE A 193 -7.99 9.59 -10.35
CA ILE A 193 -9.31 9.87 -10.93
C ILE A 193 -9.26 9.62 -12.43
N GLU A 194 -10.04 8.68 -12.92
CA GLU A 194 -10.18 8.38 -14.35
C GLU A 194 -11.52 8.82 -14.93
N ARG A 195 -12.51 9.00 -14.07
CA ARG A 195 -13.86 9.33 -14.53
C ARG A 195 -14.48 10.39 -13.64
N VAL A 196 -15.06 11.41 -14.28
CA VAL A 196 -15.75 12.50 -13.61
C VAL A 196 -17.17 12.59 -14.13
N TYR A 197 -18.15 12.34 -13.28
CA TYR A 197 -19.56 12.57 -13.58
C TYR A 197 -19.96 13.96 -13.10
N VAL A 198 -20.50 14.77 -14.00
CA VAL A 198 -20.80 16.18 -13.72
C VAL A 198 -22.29 16.45 -13.94
N HIS A 199 -22.94 17.12 -12.99
CA HIS A 199 -24.31 17.58 -13.19
C HIS A 199 -24.39 18.51 -14.40
N ARG A 200 -25.43 18.34 -15.24
CA ARG A 200 -25.56 19.03 -16.53
C ARG A 200 -25.41 20.54 -16.44
N ASN A 201 -26.00 21.16 -15.40
CA ASN A 201 -26.04 22.61 -15.27
C ASN A 201 -24.66 23.22 -14.96
N VAL A 202 -23.72 22.48 -14.44
CA VAL A 202 -22.36 22.96 -14.11
C VAL A 202 -21.26 22.40 -15.01
N TYR A 203 -21.61 21.54 -15.98
CA TYR A 203 -20.66 20.84 -16.84
C TYR A 203 -19.72 21.80 -17.58
N HIS A 204 -20.27 22.77 -18.30
CA HIS A 204 -19.47 23.72 -19.11
C HIS A 204 -18.56 24.58 -18.23
N PHE A 205 -19.05 25.06 -17.10
CA PHE A 205 -18.27 25.86 -16.16
C PHE A 205 -17.09 25.08 -15.59
N LEU A 206 -17.31 23.82 -15.18
CA LEU A 206 -16.24 22.96 -14.68
C LEU A 206 -15.22 22.65 -15.78
N PHE A 207 -15.69 22.32 -17.00
CA PHE A 207 -14.83 21.98 -18.12
C PHE A 207 -13.87 23.14 -18.45
N TYR A 208 -14.36 24.37 -18.59
CA TYR A 208 -13.53 25.54 -18.86
C TYR A 208 -12.53 25.83 -17.72
N ARG A 209 -12.92 25.60 -16.46
CA ARG A 209 -12.01 25.76 -15.33
C ARG A 209 -10.88 24.74 -15.35
N ILE A 210 -11.17 23.49 -15.63
CA ILE A 210 -10.17 22.41 -15.74
C ILE A 210 -9.19 22.73 -16.88
N GLN A 211 -9.71 23.11 -18.05
CA GLN A 211 -8.88 23.47 -19.21
C GLN A 211 -7.96 24.65 -18.89
N PHE A 212 -8.50 25.74 -18.34
CA PHE A 212 -7.72 26.92 -17.96
C PHE A 212 -6.60 26.58 -16.97
N LYS A 213 -6.90 25.83 -15.91
CA LYS A 213 -5.91 25.43 -14.91
C LYS A 213 -4.84 24.49 -15.49
N SER A 214 -5.19 23.60 -16.39
CA SER A 214 -4.23 22.68 -17.03
C SER A 214 -3.20 23.42 -17.90
N ASP A 215 -3.56 24.55 -18.50
CA ASP A 215 -2.64 25.35 -19.33
C ASP A 215 -1.59 26.11 -18.50
N PHE A 216 -1.85 26.37 -17.21
CA PHE A 216 -0.91 27.02 -16.27
C PHE A 216 -0.03 26.04 -15.46
N THR A 217 -0.23 24.74 -15.60
CA THR A 217 0.54 23.70 -14.86
C THR A 217 1.61 23.02 -15.72
N LYS A 218 1.97 23.62 -16.85
CA LYS A 218 3.07 23.15 -17.71
C LYS A 218 4.43 23.56 -17.21
#